data_81123f5e9a49ff2f406985d9f81ff624
#
_entry.id   81123f5e9a49ff2f406985d9f81ff624
#
_cell.length_a   1.000
_cell.length_b   1.000
_cell.length_c   1.000
_cell.angle_alpha   90.00
_cell.angle_beta   90.00
_cell.angle_gamma   90.00
#
_symmetry.space_group_name_H-M   'P 1'
#
loop_
_entity.id
_entity.type
_entity.pdbx_description
1 polymer ?
#
loop_
_entity_poly.entity_id
_entity_poly.type
_entity_poly.pdbx_seq_one_letter_code
_entity_poly.pdbx_strand_id
1 'polypeptide(L)'
;FPLRHKIECYGYRFDGIPSERHPEVPSYAYCSDTVSFPELAEYVKGVRLLYHEATYMQDMSDKAALRWHSTTVDAARCALSAGAGKLVVGHYSSRITDFDAYLAECTAIFPDTVAAKDGDIFDF
;
A
#
# COMPACT_ATOMS: atom_id res chain seq x y z
N PHE A 1 -10.65 -9.34 0.51
CA PHE A 1 -11.51 -8.19 0.84
C PHE A 1 -11.75 -7.32 -0.38
N PRO A 2 -12.92 -6.65 -0.48
CA PRO A 2 -13.24 -5.83 -1.63
C PRO A 2 -12.39 -4.56 -1.68
N LEU A 3 -12.01 -4.17 -2.88
CA LEU A 3 -11.41 -2.88 -3.19
C LEU A 3 -12.41 -2.01 -3.98
N ARG A 4 -12.10 -0.74 -4.14
CA ARG A 4 -12.97 0.22 -4.85
C ARG A 4 -12.31 0.67 -6.15
N HIS A 5 -12.70 0.03 -7.24
CA HIS A 5 -12.23 0.34 -8.59
C HIS A 5 -13.38 0.30 -9.60
N LYS A 6 -13.14 0.69 -10.86
CA LYS A 6 -14.15 0.71 -11.94
C LYS A 6 -14.75 -0.66 -12.24
N ILE A 7 -13.94 -1.69 -12.09
CA ILE A 7 -14.34 -3.08 -12.20
C ILE A 7 -14.24 -3.72 -10.82
N GLU A 8 -14.97 -4.81 -10.61
CA GLU A 8 -14.87 -5.59 -9.39
C GLU A 8 -13.43 -6.06 -9.19
N CYS A 9 -12.86 -5.74 -8.03
CA CYS A 9 -11.50 -6.11 -7.68
C CYS A 9 -11.35 -6.37 -6.18
N TYR A 10 -10.32 -7.10 -5.83
CA TYR A 10 -10.09 -7.57 -4.46
C TYR A 10 -8.63 -7.35 -4.04
N GLY A 11 -8.48 -6.99 -2.77
CA GLY A 11 -7.23 -7.13 -2.04
C GLY A 11 -7.16 -8.50 -1.35
N TYR A 12 -5.97 -8.90 -0.98
CA TYR A 12 -5.72 -10.19 -0.34
C TYR A 12 -4.91 -9.98 0.92
N ARG A 13 -5.29 -10.71 1.97
CA ARG A 13 -4.54 -10.77 3.22
C ARG A 13 -4.14 -12.21 3.49
N PHE A 14 -2.89 -12.40 3.83
CA PHE A 14 -2.30 -13.66 4.20
C PHE A 14 -1.75 -13.55 5.62
N ASP A 15 -2.25 -14.38 6.52
CA ASP A 15 -1.75 -14.48 7.88
C ASP A 15 -1.11 -15.87 8.04
N GLY A 16 0.14 -15.88 8.50
CA GLY A 16 0.84 -17.11 8.83
C GLY A 16 0.23 -17.79 10.07
N ILE A 17 0.61 -19.03 10.29
CA ILE A 17 0.24 -19.77 11.49
C ILE A 17 1.41 -19.71 12.47
N PRO A 18 1.22 -19.24 13.72
CA PRO A 18 2.27 -19.25 14.72
C PRO A 18 2.78 -20.67 14.95
N SER A 19 4.09 -20.83 15.12
CA SER A 19 4.71 -22.08 15.48
C SER A 19 5.70 -21.88 16.62
N GLU A 20 6.12 -22.95 17.29
CA GLU A 20 7.14 -22.85 18.34
C GLU A 20 8.47 -22.24 17.84
N ARG A 21 8.80 -22.48 16.57
CA ARG A 21 10.03 -21.93 15.94
C ARG A 21 9.85 -20.51 15.42
N HIS A 22 8.62 -20.12 15.11
CA HIS A 22 8.26 -18.81 14.60
C HIS A 22 7.03 -18.29 15.33
N PRO A 23 7.21 -17.76 16.55
CA PRO A 23 6.10 -17.26 17.37
C PRO A 23 5.48 -15.98 16.80
N GLU A 24 6.25 -15.22 16.05
CA GLU A 24 5.73 -14.07 15.31
C GLU A 24 5.05 -14.52 14.02
N VAL A 25 3.80 -14.12 13.86
CA VAL A 25 3.01 -14.47 12.68
C VAL A 25 3.39 -13.55 11.54
N PRO A 26 4.03 -14.06 10.47
CA PRO A 26 4.20 -13.25 9.28
C PRO A 26 2.82 -12.94 8.70
N SER A 27 2.60 -11.71 8.29
CA SER A 27 1.36 -11.30 7.67
C SER A 27 1.61 -10.29 6.55
N TYR A 28 0.91 -10.50 5.45
CA TYR A 28 1.05 -9.72 4.25
C TYR A 28 -0.32 -9.33 3.72
N ALA A 29 -0.46 -8.10 3.27
CA ALA A 29 -1.63 -7.68 2.51
C ALA A 29 -1.24 -7.04 1.18
N TYR A 30 -2.02 -7.34 0.17
CA TYR A 30 -1.87 -6.82 -1.18
C TYR A 30 -3.11 -6.03 -1.55
N CYS A 31 -2.94 -4.73 -1.76
CA CYS A 31 -3.97 -3.84 -2.29
C CYS A 31 -3.60 -3.47 -3.72
N SER A 32 -4.31 -4.05 -4.67
CA SER A 32 -4.26 -3.71 -6.08
C SER A 32 -4.96 -2.36 -6.34
N ASP A 33 -5.32 -2.08 -7.58
CA ASP A 33 -5.93 -0.82 -8.00
C ASP A 33 -7.16 -0.47 -7.15
N THR A 34 -7.12 0.67 -6.49
CA THR A 34 -8.20 1.12 -5.62
C THR A 34 -8.15 2.61 -5.36
N VAL A 35 -9.31 3.26 -5.30
CA VAL A 35 -9.39 4.56 -4.63
C VAL A 35 -9.29 4.33 -3.11
N SER A 36 -8.72 5.29 -2.39
CA SER A 36 -8.65 5.26 -0.93
C SER A 36 -10.06 5.31 -0.31
N PHE A 37 -10.27 4.52 0.74
CA PHE A 37 -11.51 4.53 1.52
C PHE A 37 -11.21 4.12 2.98
N PRO A 38 -11.97 4.66 3.96
CA PRO A 38 -11.63 4.51 5.38
C PRO A 38 -11.54 3.07 5.87
N GLU A 39 -12.43 2.18 5.39
CA GLU A 39 -12.52 0.79 5.83
C GLU A 39 -11.32 -0.05 5.37
N LEU A 40 -10.53 0.42 4.40
CA LEU A 40 -9.38 -0.31 3.88
C LEU A 40 -8.36 -0.60 4.99
N ALA A 41 -8.11 0.37 5.87
CA ALA A 41 -7.19 0.21 6.98
C ALA A 41 -7.60 -0.91 7.95
N GLU A 42 -8.90 -1.17 8.12
CA GLU A 42 -9.38 -2.26 8.98
C GLU A 42 -9.11 -3.64 8.35
N TYR A 43 -9.24 -3.79 7.03
CA TYR A 43 -8.91 -5.06 6.35
C TYR A 43 -7.44 -5.43 6.48
N VAL A 44 -6.55 -4.44 6.45
CA VAL A 44 -5.10 -4.65 6.48
C VAL A 44 -4.47 -4.36 7.84
N LYS A 45 -5.28 -4.28 8.89
CA LYS A 45 -4.85 -3.92 10.24
C LYS A 45 -3.74 -4.81 10.77
N GLY A 46 -2.64 -4.19 11.21
CA GLY A 46 -1.53 -4.84 11.89
C GLY A 46 -0.72 -5.81 11.01
N VAL A 47 -0.84 -5.77 9.70
CA VAL A 47 0.00 -6.62 8.83
C VAL A 47 1.46 -6.20 8.93
N ARG A 48 2.38 -7.16 8.86
CA ARG A 48 3.82 -6.87 8.89
C ARG A 48 4.29 -6.18 7.60
N LEU A 49 3.71 -6.55 6.47
CA LEU A 49 3.99 -5.92 5.19
C LEU A 49 2.68 -5.61 4.45
N LEU A 50 2.52 -4.36 4.05
CA LEU A 50 1.44 -3.89 3.21
C LEU A 50 1.99 -3.49 1.86
N TYR A 51 1.55 -4.16 0.78
CA TYR A 51 1.64 -3.61 -0.57
C TYR A 51 0.39 -2.79 -0.87
N HIS A 52 0.57 -1.56 -1.33
CA HIS A 52 -0.53 -0.68 -1.73
C HIS A 52 -0.18 0.04 -3.03
N GLU A 53 -1.13 0.10 -3.96
CA GLU A 53 -0.95 0.93 -5.13
C GLU A 53 -0.84 2.40 -4.75
N ALA A 54 -0.01 3.13 -5.45
CA ALA A 54 0.11 4.58 -5.31
C ALA A 54 0.44 5.17 -6.69
N THR A 55 -0.57 5.14 -7.55
CA THR A 55 -0.42 5.49 -8.96
C THR A 55 -0.01 6.95 -9.17
N TYR A 56 -0.42 7.84 -8.28
CA TYR A 56 -0.21 9.28 -8.41
C TYR A 56 0.47 9.89 -7.19
N MET A 57 1.19 11.00 -7.40
CA MET A 57 1.61 11.91 -6.34
C MET A 57 0.41 12.74 -5.85
N GLN A 58 0.55 13.36 -4.69
CA GLN A 58 -0.56 14.06 -4.02
C GLN A 58 -1.11 15.25 -4.80
N ASP A 59 -0.29 15.94 -5.59
CA ASP A 59 -0.71 17.03 -6.46
C ASP A 59 -1.71 16.61 -7.55
N MET A 60 -1.81 15.28 -7.81
CA MET A 60 -2.73 14.67 -8.76
C MET A 60 -3.91 13.95 -8.09
N SER A 61 -4.25 14.31 -6.84
CA SER A 61 -5.31 13.64 -6.05
C SER A 61 -6.68 13.64 -6.75
N ASP A 62 -7.07 14.74 -7.40
CA ASP A 62 -8.33 14.81 -8.15
C ASP A 62 -8.35 13.79 -9.30
N LYS A 63 -7.23 13.64 -10.00
CA LYS A 63 -7.08 12.65 -11.07
C LYS A 63 -7.08 11.23 -10.53
N ALA A 64 -6.42 10.99 -9.40
CA ALA A 64 -6.42 9.70 -8.72
C ALA A 64 -7.86 9.27 -8.42
N ALA A 65 -8.64 10.12 -7.77
CA ALA A 65 -10.05 9.87 -7.46
C ALA A 65 -10.88 9.60 -8.72
N LEU A 66 -10.73 10.43 -9.76
CA LEU A 66 -11.46 10.27 -11.03
C LEU A 66 -11.13 8.96 -11.75
N ARG A 67 -9.91 8.45 -11.60
CA ARG A 67 -9.41 7.23 -12.23
C ARG A 67 -9.54 6.00 -11.35
N TRP A 68 -10.06 6.15 -10.14
CA TRP A 68 -10.22 5.08 -9.14
C TRP A 68 -8.89 4.49 -8.68
N HIS A 69 -7.93 5.38 -8.43
CA HIS A 69 -6.61 5.06 -7.92
C HIS A 69 -6.29 5.86 -6.66
N SER A 70 -5.22 5.48 -6.00
CA SER A 70 -4.70 6.14 -4.80
C SER A 70 -3.49 7.02 -5.11
N THR A 71 -3.22 7.96 -4.21
CA THR A 71 -2.00 8.75 -4.18
C THR A 71 -0.97 8.14 -3.23
N THR A 72 0.27 8.62 -3.30
CA THR A 72 1.34 8.36 -2.32
C THR A 72 0.88 8.62 -0.88
N VAL A 73 0.18 9.75 -0.67
CA VAL A 73 -0.36 10.13 0.65
C VAL A 73 -1.47 9.20 1.10
N ASP A 74 -2.34 8.75 0.19
CA ASP A 74 -3.40 7.79 0.51
C ASP A 74 -2.82 6.46 0.99
N ALA A 75 -1.85 5.91 0.27
CA ALA A 75 -1.18 4.66 0.64
C ALA A 75 -0.48 4.76 1.99
N ALA A 76 0.26 5.86 2.22
CA ALA A 76 0.97 6.08 3.47
C ALA A 76 0.01 6.28 4.68
N ARG A 77 -1.11 6.99 4.49
CA ARG A 77 -2.15 7.14 5.52
C ARG A 77 -2.84 5.82 5.81
N CYS A 78 -3.10 4.99 4.81
CA CYS A 78 -3.65 3.65 5.00
C CYS A 78 -2.71 2.81 5.87
N ALA A 79 -1.42 2.76 5.55
CA ALA A 79 -0.42 2.03 6.32
C ALA A 79 -0.32 2.52 7.77
N LEU A 80 -0.32 3.84 7.98
CA LEU A 80 -0.29 4.46 9.32
C LEU A 80 -1.54 4.10 10.13
N SER A 81 -2.73 4.26 9.54
CA SER A 81 -4.00 3.97 10.22
C SER A 81 -4.16 2.49 10.53
N ALA A 82 -3.66 1.62 9.65
CA ALA A 82 -3.66 0.17 9.85
C ALA A 82 -2.63 -0.30 10.89
N GLY A 83 -1.63 0.51 11.21
CA GLY A 83 -0.51 0.07 12.05
C GLY A 83 0.32 -1.01 11.36
N ALA A 84 0.52 -0.90 10.05
CA ALA A 84 1.36 -1.81 9.29
C ALA A 84 2.84 -1.73 9.73
N GLY A 85 3.59 -2.81 9.58
CA GLY A 85 5.01 -2.83 9.91
C GLY A 85 5.86 -2.14 8.85
N LYS A 86 5.58 -2.41 7.58
CA LYS A 86 6.26 -1.84 6.41
C LYS A 86 5.25 -1.57 5.30
N LEU A 87 5.46 -0.48 4.56
CA LEU A 87 4.71 -0.16 3.35
C LEU A 87 5.59 -0.37 2.12
N VAL A 88 5.07 -1.11 1.16
CA VAL A 88 5.62 -1.22 -0.19
C VAL A 88 4.64 -0.58 -1.14
N VAL A 89 5.07 0.44 -1.88
CA VAL A 89 4.24 1.11 -2.88
C VAL A 89 4.66 0.71 -4.29
N GLY A 90 3.69 0.66 -5.18
CA GLY A 90 3.90 0.30 -6.59
C GLY A 90 2.78 0.80 -7.50
N HIS A 91 2.69 0.28 -8.71
CA HIS A 91 1.71 0.66 -9.73
C HIS A 91 1.85 2.13 -10.15
N TYR A 92 3.06 2.56 -10.43
CA TYR A 92 3.39 3.96 -10.77
C TYR A 92 2.79 4.40 -12.10
N SER A 93 2.24 5.64 -12.12
CA SER A 93 1.96 6.31 -13.39
C SER A 93 3.25 6.48 -14.20
N SER A 94 3.19 6.21 -15.49
CA SER A 94 4.33 6.44 -16.42
C SER A 94 4.81 7.91 -16.46
N ARG A 95 4.07 8.80 -15.85
CA ARG A 95 4.41 10.25 -15.76
C ARG A 95 5.27 10.60 -14.55
N ILE A 96 5.45 9.67 -13.62
CA ILE A 96 6.34 9.88 -12.47
C ILE A 96 7.78 9.78 -12.96
N THR A 97 8.52 10.88 -12.83
CA THR A 97 9.93 10.99 -13.24
C THR A 97 10.87 11.22 -12.07
N ASP A 98 10.36 11.79 -10.96
CA ASP A 98 11.12 12.04 -9.73
C ASP A 98 10.66 11.08 -8.63
N PHE A 99 11.33 9.93 -8.55
CA PHE A 99 11.05 8.91 -7.53
C PHE A 99 11.52 9.31 -6.13
N ASP A 100 12.47 10.20 -6.00
CA ASP A 100 12.90 10.70 -4.69
C ASP A 100 11.78 11.57 -4.09
N ALA A 101 11.21 12.48 -4.86
CA ALA A 101 10.05 13.27 -4.45
C ALA A 101 8.81 12.40 -4.18
N TYR A 102 8.57 11.40 -5.03
CA TYR A 102 7.49 10.45 -4.84
C TYR A 102 7.60 9.70 -3.51
N LEU A 103 8.76 9.14 -3.23
CA LEU A 103 9.01 8.40 -1.99
C LEU A 103 8.97 9.33 -0.77
N ALA A 104 9.44 10.58 -0.91
CA ALA A 104 9.42 11.56 0.16
C ALA A 104 7.99 11.88 0.65
N GLU A 105 6.99 11.92 -0.24
CA GLU A 105 5.58 12.08 0.17
C GLU A 105 5.09 10.92 1.04
N CYS A 106 5.48 9.69 0.72
CA CYS A 106 5.13 8.52 1.51
C CYS A 106 5.84 8.54 2.87
N THR A 107 7.17 8.71 2.87
CA THR A 107 8.00 8.60 4.08
C THR A 107 7.77 9.74 5.07
N ALA A 108 7.28 10.89 4.62
CA ALA A 108 6.85 11.98 5.51
C ALA A 108 5.69 11.57 6.43
N ILE A 109 4.89 10.58 6.03
CA ILE A 109 3.74 10.08 6.79
C ILE A 109 4.04 8.72 7.40
N PHE A 110 4.61 7.80 6.63
CA PHE A 110 4.97 6.46 7.05
C PHE A 110 6.44 6.17 6.69
N PRO A 111 7.38 6.37 7.63
CA PRO A 111 8.83 6.33 7.37
C PRO A 111 9.34 5.01 6.78
N ASP A 112 8.80 3.85 7.23
CA ASP A 112 9.21 2.54 6.70
C ASP A 112 8.45 2.21 5.40
N THR A 113 8.70 3.05 4.38
CA THR A 113 8.14 2.89 3.04
C THR A 113 9.25 2.64 2.01
N VAL A 114 9.01 1.71 1.11
CA VAL A 114 9.85 1.45 -0.07
C VAL A 114 9.01 1.50 -1.34
N ALA A 115 9.61 2.01 -2.41
CA ALA A 115 9.07 1.96 -3.75
C ALA A 115 9.56 0.67 -4.45
N ALA A 116 8.63 -0.22 -4.78
CA ALA A 116 8.95 -1.52 -5.38
C ALA A 116 9.50 -1.40 -6.80
N LYS A 117 10.42 -2.27 -7.15
CA LYS A 117 10.90 -2.48 -8.52
C LYS A 117 10.71 -3.95 -8.91
N ASP A 118 10.58 -4.20 -10.20
CA ASP A 118 10.47 -5.56 -10.71
C ASP A 118 11.68 -6.38 -10.26
N GLY A 119 11.42 -7.53 -9.64
CA GLY A 119 12.44 -8.42 -9.12
C GLY A 119 12.84 -8.19 -7.66
N ASP A 120 12.32 -7.15 -6.99
CA ASP A 120 12.56 -6.94 -5.56
C ASP A 120 11.95 -8.08 -4.74
N ILE A 121 12.66 -8.45 -3.66
CA ILE A 121 12.23 -9.45 -2.67
C ILE A 121 12.13 -8.76 -1.31
N PHE A 122 11.01 -8.95 -0.64
CA PHE A 122 10.75 -8.41 0.68
C PHE A 122 10.50 -9.55 1.67
N ASP A 123 11.24 -9.58 2.76
CA ASP A 123 11.01 -10.47 3.89
C ASP A 123 10.11 -9.79 4.95
N PHE A 124 9.24 -10.58 5.58
CA PHE A 124 8.29 -10.07 6.59
C PHE A 124 7.87 -11.13 7.62
#